data_185b5fcae8cafcc5d672e735ba5b1ac1
#
_entry.id   185b5fcae8cafcc5d672e735ba5b1ac1
#
_cell.length_a   1.000
_cell.length_b   1.000
_cell.length_c   1.000
_cell.angle_alpha   90.00
_cell.angle_beta   90.00
_cell.angle_gamma   90.00
#
_symmetry.space_group_name_H-M   'P 1'
#
loop_
_entity.id
_entity.type
_entity.pdbx_description
1 polymer ?
#
loop_
_entity_poly.entity_id
_entity_poly.type
_entity_poly.pdbx_seq_one_letter_code
_entity_poly.pdbx_strand_id
1 'polypeptide(L)'
;GWFSEQIIIAGDSAGGGLAMALCHYLKDHGKQLPCGIVAMSPWTDLAASGESYETNFERDPLFGKTRDSLIYNKDYIGDNDPYNAYISPLYGDFRGFPPMLIQVGSYEMLLSDSVDVAAKAREQGVKVRISIYEGMFHIFQMAAKMLPESKRAWVEIGKFIDVLLND
;
A
#
# COMPACT_ATOMS: atom_id res chain seq x y z
N GLY A 1 -5.04 -26.00 11.13
CA GLY A 1 -4.93 -24.87 10.19
C GLY A 1 -4.39 -23.65 10.90
N TRP A 2 -4.00 -22.63 10.17
CA TRP A 2 -3.56 -21.36 10.73
C TRP A 2 -4.78 -20.52 11.12
N PHE A 3 -4.66 -19.75 12.19
CA PHE A 3 -5.68 -18.80 12.61
C PHE A 3 -5.38 -17.42 12.00
N SER A 4 -6.38 -16.56 11.86
CA SER A 4 -6.23 -15.22 11.29
C SER A 4 -5.20 -14.37 12.04
N GLU A 5 -5.08 -14.56 13.35
CA GLU A 5 -4.11 -13.91 14.24
C GLU A 5 -2.65 -14.31 13.93
N GLN A 6 -2.44 -15.31 13.10
CA GLN A 6 -1.12 -15.79 12.66
C GLN A 6 -0.82 -15.44 11.19
N ILE A 7 -1.71 -14.71 10.54
CA ILE A 7 -1.60 -14.37 9.12
C ILE A 7 -1.33 -12.88 8.97
N ILE A 8 -0.23 -12.55 8.31
CA ILE A 8 0.08 -11.21 7.84
C ILE A 8 -0.03 -11.23 6.31
N ILE A 9 -0.74 -10.26 5.74
CA ILE A 9 -0.81 -10.09 4.29
C ILE A 9 0.23 -9.06 3.87
N ALA A 10 1.05 -9.41 2.89
CA ALA A 10 2.02 -8.50 2.31
C ALA A 10 1.78 -8.36 0.81
N GLY A 11 2.01 -7.15 0.29
CA GLY A 11 1.91 -6.88 -1.14
C GLY A 11 2.65 -5.63 -1.54
N ASP A 12 3.10 -5.62 -2.79
CA ASP A 12 3.74 -4.46 -3.42
C ASP A 12 2.87 -3.91 -4.54
N SER A 13 2.94 -2.61 -4.79
CA SER A 13 2.22 -1.95 -5.89
C SER A 13 0.71 -2.27 -5.87
N ALA A 14 0.17 -2.80 -6.97
CA ALA A 14 -1.21 -3.31 -7.05
C ALA A 14 -1.51 -4.39 -5.99
N GLY A 15 -0.51 -5.22 -5.62
CA GLY A 15 -0.63 -6.22 -4.56
C GLY A 15 -0.83 -5.60 -3.17
N GLY A 16 -0.22 -4.42 -2.91
CA GLY A 16 -0.45 -3.64 -1.69
C GLY A 16 -1.89 -3.10 -1.62
N GLY A 17 -2.40 -2.58 -2.73
CA GLY A 17 -3.81 -2.20 -2.86
C GLY A 17 -4.75 -3.39 -2.68
N LEU A 18 -4.46 -4.52 -3.33
CA LEU A 18 -5.25 -5.74 -3.23
C LEU A 18 -5.31 -6.29 -1.79
N ALA A 19 -4.21 -6.20 -1.03
CA ALA A 19 -4.19 -6.60 0.38
C ALA A 19 -5.20 -5.80 1.22
N MET A 20 -5.30 -4.49 0.99
CA MET A 20 -6.27 -3.62 1.65
C MET A 20 -7.69 -3.86 1.15
N ALA A 21 -7.89 -4.02 -0.16
CA ALA A 21 -9.19 -4.35 -0.76
C ALA A 21 -9.73 -5.69 -0.22
N LEU A 22 -8.86 -6.69 -0.04
CA LEU A 22 -9.22 -7.95 0.60
C LEU A 22 -9.70 -7.74 2.05
N CYS A 23 -9.05 -6.86 2.81
CA CYS A 23 -9.48 -6.56 4.17
C CYS A 23 -10.85 -5.86 4.20
N HIS A 24 -11.13 -4.94 3.26
CA HIS A 24 -12.47 -4.38 3.09
C HIS A 24 -13.50 -5.47 2.81
N TYR A 25 -13.20 -6.36 1.85
CA TYR A 25 -14.07 -7.47 1.51
C TYR A 25 -14.35 -8.39 2.70
N LEU A 26 -13.31 -8.80 3.44
CA LEU A 26 -13.45 -9.66 4.62
C LEU A 26 -14.31 -9.00 5.69
N LYS A 27 -14.08 -7.72 5.98
CA LYS A 27 -14.85 -6.93 6.94
C LYS A 27 -16.32 -6.85 6.55
N ASP A 28 -16.62 -6.50 5.31
CA ASP A 28 -17.99 -6.34 4.81
C ASP A 28 -18.78 -7.66 4.84
N HIS A 29 -18.06 -8.80 4.77
CA HIS A 29 -18.63 -10.14 4.84
C HIS A 29 -18.56 -10.77 6.25
N GLY A 30 -18.23 -9.99 7.28
CA GLY A 30 -18.12 -10.48 8.66
C GLY A 30 -17.09 -11.59 8.85
N LYS A 31 -16.03 -11.59 8.02
CA LYS A 31 -14.92 -12.53 8.12
C LYS A 31 -13.81 -11.97 9.00
N GLN A 32 -13.01 -12.89 9.57
CA GLN A 32 -11.84 -12.49 10.35
C GLN A 32 -10.78 -11.84 9.45
N LEU A 33 -10.21 -10.75 9.95
CA LEU A 33 -9.10 -10.05 9.31
C LEU A 33 -7.75 -10.70 9.68
N PRO A 34 -6.71 -10.53 8.86
CA PRO A 34 -5.34 -10.89 9.23
C PRO A 34 -4.87 -10.06 10.43
N CYS A 35 -3.77 -10.46 11.07
CA CYS A 35 -3.22 -9.71 12.20
C CYS A 35 -2.39 -8.49 11.78
N GLY A 36 -2.04 -8.34 10.50
CA GLY A 36 -1.28 -7.21 10.00
C GLY A 36 -1.25 -7.12 8.48
N ILE A 37 -0.93 -5.92 7.98
CA ILE A 37 -0.70 -5.65 6.57
C ILE A 37 0.68 -5.03 6.40
N VAL A 38 1.48 -5.55 5.44
CA VAL A 38 2.69 -4.92 4.96
C VAL A 38 2.47 -4.50 3.50
N ALA A 39 2.50 -3.20 3.24
CA ALA A 39 2.27 -2.64 1.91
C ALA A 39 3.51 -1.87 1.44
N MET A 40 4.09 -2.30 0.33
CA MET A 40 5.27 -1.69 -0.29
C MET A 40 4.84 -0.92 -1.53
N SER A 41 4.99 0.42 -1.53
CA SER A 41 4.57 1.25 -2.65
C SER A 41 3.13 0.95 -3.12
N PRO A 42 2.13 0.86 -2.22
CA PRO A 42 0.82 0.35 -2.58
C PRO A 42 0.08 1.28 -3.55
N TRP A 43 -0.57 0.70 -4.55
CA TRP A 43 -1.49 1.41 -5.43
C TRP A 43 -2.91 1.33 -4.85
N THR A 44 -3.37 2.41 -4.24
CA THR A 44 -4.62 2.45 -3.48
C THR A 44 -5.67 3.39 -4.06
N ASP A 45 -5.29 4.18 -5.07
CA ASP A 45 -6.16 5.13 -5.78
C ASP A 45 -6.07 4.96 -7.29
N LEU A 46 -6.93 4.12 -7.86
CA LEU A 46 -6.99 3.92 -9.31
C LEU A 46 -7.68 5.07 -10.07
N ALA A 47 -8.25 6.04 -9.34
CA ALA A 47 -8.71 7.30 -9.92
C ALA A 47 -7.56 8.29 -10.17
N ALA A 48 -6.36 8.00 -9.64
CA ALA A 48 -5.15 8.81 -9.78
C ALA A 48 -5.38 10.29 -9.37
N SER A 49 -6.05 10.50 -8.24
CA SER A 49 -6.44 11.83 -7.77
C SER A 49 -5.36 12.54 -6.93
N GLY A 50 -4.35 11.79 -6.48
CA GLY A 50 -3.31 12.28 -5.59
C GLY A 50 -2.34 13.28 -6.25
N GLU A 51 -1.82 14.23 -5.49
CA GLU A 51 -0.91 15.28 -5.98
C GLU A 51 0.37 14.71 -6.60
N SER A 52 0.89 13.60 -6.07
CA SER A 52 2.16 13.04 -6.54
C SER A 52 2.09 12.49 -7.98
N TYR A 53 0.92 12.21 -8.50
CA TYR A 53 0.76 11.83 -9.91
C TYR A 53 1.24 12.94 -10.88
N GLU A 54 1.16 14.19 -10.45
CA GLU A 54 1.65 15.34 -11.21
C GLU A 54 3.04 15.77 -10.74
N THR A 55 3.26 15.95 -9.44
CA THR A 55 4.50 16.50 -8.89
C THR A 55 5.70 15.60 -9.02
N ASN A 56 5.50 14.27 -9.02
CA ASN A 56 6.56 13.28 -9.18
C ASN A 56 6.66 12.71 -10.60
N PHE A 57 5.86 13.19 -11.54
CA PHE A 57 5.85 12.68 -12.91
C PHE A 57 7.25 12.65 -13.56
N GLU A 58 8.03 13.71 -13.42
CA GLU A 58 9.38 13.80 -13.98
C GLU A 58 10.43 13.04 -13.13
N ARG A 59 10.11 12.71 -11.88
CA ARG A 59 11.04 12.07 -10.94
C ARG A 59 10.90 10.58 -10.89
N ASP A 60 9.70 10.05 -11.12
CA ASP A 60 9.45 8.62 -11.09
C ASP A 60 10.06 7.93 -12.31
N PRO A 61 11.10 7.09 -12.12
CA PRO A 61 11.79 6.47 -13.26
C PRO A 61 10.99 5.32 -13.89
N LEU A 62 9.92 4.84 -13.25
CA LEU A 62 9.12 3.71 -13.72
C LEU A 62 7.81 4.15 -14.36
N PHE A 63 7.08 5.07 -13.73
CA PHE A 63 5.74 5.47 -14.19
C PHE A 63 5.70 6.85 -14.85
N GLY A 64 6.63 7.73 -14.55
CA GLY A 64 6.60 9.10 -15.04
C GLY A 64 6.53 9.24 -16.55
N LYS A 65 7.35 8.47 -17.28
CA LYS A 65 7.41 8.49 -18.75
C LYS A 65 6.47 7.51 -19.43
N THR A 66 5.88 6.58 -18.66
CA THR A 66 4.97 5.55 -19.16
C THR A 66 3.53 5.77 -18.66
N ARG A 67 3.26 6.98 -18.27
CA ARG A 67 2.02 7.47 -17.66
C ARG A 67 0.75 6.88 -18.27
N ASP A 68 0.64 6.90 -19.60
CA ASP A 68 -0.58 6.50 -20.29
C ASP A 68 -0.78 4.99 -20.36
N SER A 69 0.24 4.19 -20.05
CA SER A 69 0.20 2.75 -20.29
C SER A 69 -0.08 1.90 -19.06
N LEU A 70 0.32 2.32 -17.86
CA LEU A 70 0.18 1.49 -16.65
C LEU A 70 -0.73 2.11 -15.60
N ILE A 71 -0.45 3.34 -15.15
CA ILE A 71 -1.22 3.97 -14.06
C ILE A 71 -2.62 4.38 -14.51
N TYR A 72 -2.79 4.72 -15.78
CA TYR A 72 -4.09 5.13 -16.35
C TYR A 72 -4.79 4.01 -17.13
N ASN A 73 -4.27 2.77 -17.08
CA ASN A 73 -4.94 1.64 -17.69
C ASN A 73 -6.25 1.33 -16.93
N LYS A 74 -7.36 1.43 -17.64
CA LYS A 74 -8.71 1.19 -17.11
C LYS A 74 -9.17 -0.27 -17.22
N ASP A 75 -8.36 -1.18 -17.76
CA ASP A 75 -8.78 -2.56 -18.00
C ASP A 75 -9.21 -3.26 -16.71
N TYR A 76 -8.51 -3.02 -15.60
CA TYR A 76 -8.89 -3.57 -14.29
C TYR A 76 -10.17 -2.95 -13.74
N ILE A 77 -10.40 -1.66 -13.96
CA ILE A 77 -11.59 -0.95 -13.50
C ILE A 77 -12.81 -1.36 -14.34
N GLY A 78 -12.62 -1.50 -15.65
CA GLY A 78 -13.70 -1.74 -16.60
C GLY A 78 -14.76 -0.64 -16.53
N ASP A 79 -16.03 -1.04 -16.48
CA ASP A 79 -17.18 -0.14 -16.36
C ASP A 79 -17.55 0.17 -14.89
N ASN A 80 -16.71 -0.24 -13.92
CA ASN A 80 -16.99 -0.02 -12.51
C ASN A 80 -16.58 1.38 -12.06
N ASP A 81 -17.12 1.80 -10.91
CA ASP A 81 -16.74 3.04 -10.25
C ASP A 81 -15.29 2.94 -9.72
N PRO A 82 -14.36 3.80 -10.19
CA PRO A 82 -12.98 3.81 -9.71
C PRO A 82 -12.86 4.12 -8.21
N TYR A 83 -13.87 4.72 -7.59
CA TYR A 83 -13.91 5.01 -6.15
C TYR A 83 -14.44 3.84 -5.31
N ASN A 84 -14.80 2.72 -5.91
CA ASN A 84 -15.18 1.51 -5.19
C ASN A 84 -14.00 1.02 -4.35
N ALA A 85 -14.23 0.78 -3.04
CA ALA A 85 -13.20 0.36 -2.08
C ALA A 85 -12.50 -0.96 -2.43
N TYR A 86 -13.10 -1.81 -3.26
CA TYR A 86 -12.48 -3.05 -3.74
C TYR A 86 -11.57 -2.82 -4.94
N ILE A 87 -11.67 -1.66 -5.58
CA ILE A 87 -10.82 -1.21 -6.70
C ILE A 87 -9.78 -0.22 -6.17
N SER A 88 -10.23 0.82 -5.47
CA SER A 88 -9.40 1.84 -4.85
C SER A 88 -9.59 1.84 -3.33
N PRO A 89 -8.83 1.03 -2.60
CA PRO A 89 -9.04 0.85 -1.15
C PRO A 89 -8.88 2.13 -0.34
N LEU A 90 -8.22 3.16 -0.85
CA LEU A 90 -8.17 4.50 -0.24
C LEU A 90 -9.56 5.01 0.13
N TYR A 91 -10.59 4.72 -0.66
CA TYR A 91 -11.95 5.26 -0.45
C TYR A 91 -12.78 4.44 0.55
N GLY A 92 -12.28 3.27 0.99
CA GLY A 92 -12.97 2.41 1.95
C GLY A 92 -12.99 2.91 3.40
N ASP A 93 -13.67 2.17 4.25
CA ASP A 93 -13.71 2.38 5.70
C ASP A 93 -12.70 1.48 6.42
N PHE A 94 -11.64 2.07 6.97
CA PHE A 94 -10.55 1.37 7.65
C PHE A 94 -10.84 1.04 9.13
N ARG A 95 -11.95 1.47 9.71
CA ARG A 95 -12.27 1.14 11.12
C ARG A 95 -12.23 -0.37 11.35
N GLY A 96 -11.47 -0.80 12.34
CA GLY A 96 -11.27 -2.21 12.66
C GLY A 96 -10.22 -2.94 11.82
N PHE A 97 -9.51 -2.26 10.94
CA PHE A 97 -8.38 -2.86 10.22
C PHE A 97 -7.24 -3.25 11.18
N PRO A 98 -6.46 -4.27 10.81
CA PRO A 98 -5.27 -4.64 11.57
C PRO A 98 -4.19 -3.56 11.46
N PRO A 99 -3.15 -3.60 12.31
CA PRO A 99 -1.98 -2.75 12.16
C PRO A 99 -1.38 -2.83 10.76
N MET A 100 -0.90 -1.69 10.25
CA MET A 100 -0.32 -1.59 8.91
C MET A 100 1.08 -1.00 8.95
N LEU A 101 2.00 -1.60 8.18
CA LEU A 101 3.27 -1.01 7.77
C LEU A 101 3.17 -0.65 6.29
N ILE A 102 3.36 0.63 5.99
CA ILE A 102 3.39 1.15 4.61
C ILE A 102 4.78 1.71 4.35
N GLN A 103 5.39 1.32 3.23
CA GLN A 103 6.69 1.84 2.79
C GLN A 103 6.57 2.36 1.37
N VAL A 104 7.14 3.54 1.11
CA VAL A 104 7.07 4.19 -0.21
C VAL A 104 8.33 5.04 -0.46
N GLY A 105 8.74 5.18 -1.70
CA GLY A 105 9.80 6.07 -2.12
C GLY A 105 9.31 7.50 -2.34
N SER A 106 10.13 8.51 -2.02
CA SER A 106 9.72 9.92 -2.20
C SER A 106 9.62 10.37 -3.65
N TYR A 107 10.17 9.60 -4.61
CA TYR A 107 10.12 9.90 -6.04
C TYR A 107 8.95 9.21 -6.77
N GLU A 108 8.14 8.43 -6.05
CA GLU A 108 7.06 7.68 -6.65
C GLU A 108 5.84 8.54 -6.99
N MET A 109 5.22 8.28 -8.13
CA MET A 109 3.90 8.81 -8.44
C MET A 109 2.83 8.30 -7.48
N LEU A 110 3.03 7.12 -6.86
CA LEU A 110 2.15 6.53 -5.85
C LEU A 110 2.46 7.01 -4.41
N LEU A 111 3.23 8.10 -4.24
CA LEU A 111 3.51 8.65 -2.91
C LEU A 111 2.23 9.12 -2.22
N SER A 112 1.35 9.84 -2.90
CA SER A 112 0.07 10.29 -2.35
C SER A 112 -0.81 9.13 -1.91
N ASP A 113 -0.88 8.05 -2.68
CA ASP A 113 -1.62 6.83 -2.34
C ASP A 113 -1.25 6.31 -0.94
N SER A 114 0.05 6.22 -0.69
CA SER A 114 0.59 5.75 0.58
C SER A 114 0.33 6.73 1.73
N VAL A 115 0.50 8.03 1.49
CA VAL A 115 0.32 9.09 2.49
C VAL A 115 -1.15 9.21 2.86
N ASP A 116 -2.03 9.27 1.87
CA ASP A 116 -3.46 9.51 2.07
C ASP A 116 -4.14 8.31 2.73
N VAL A 117 -3.80 7.07 2.32
CA VAL A 117 -4.33 5.88 2.99
C VAL A 117 -3.84 5.78 4.43
N ALA A 118 -2.57 6.14 4.70
CA ALA A 118 -2.04 6.14 6.05
C ALA A 118 -2.72 7.19 6.94
N ALA A 119 -2.96 8.39 6.41
CA ALA A 119 -3.66 9.46 7.11
C ALA A 119 -5.09 9.05 7.45
N LYS A 120 -5.86 8.61 6.46
CA LYS A 120 -7.24 8.17 6.62
C LYS A 120 -7.39 7.03 7.61
N ALA A 121 -6.54 6.01 7.50
CA ALA A 121 -6.60 4.87 8.40
C ALA A 121 -6.28 5.26 9.85
N ARG A 122 -5.31 6.16 10.07
CA ARG A 122 -5.02 6.71 11.42
C ARG A 122 -6.18 7.50 11.98
N GLU A 123 -6.83 8.36 11.19
CA GLU A 123 -8.03 9.11 11.60
C GLU A 123 -9.16 8.17 12.03
N GLN A 124 -9.20 6.97 11.47
CA GLN A 124 -10.17 5.93 11.77
C GLN A 124 -9.71 4.95 12.87
N GLY A 125 -8.62 5.28 13.57
CA GLY A 125 -8.17 4.55 14.75
C GLY A 125 -7.27 3.36 14.47
N VAL A 126 -6.80 3.18 13.22
CA VAL A 126 -5.88 2.08 12.87
C VAL A 126 -4.44 2.44 13.25
N LYS A 127 -3.70 1.48 13.79
CA LYS A 127 -2.26 1.62 14.03
C LYS A 127 -1.51 1.55 12.69
N VAL A 128 -1.06 2.68 12.18
CA VAL A 128 -0.33 2.75 10.90
C VAL A 128 1.07 3.31 11.11
N ARG A 129 2.07 2.55 10.66
CA ARG A 129 3.42 3.04 10.46
C ARG A 129 3.62 3.28 8.96
N ILE A 130 3.97 4.51 8.58
CA ILE A 130 4.41 4.84 7.22
C ILE A 130 5.86 5.26 7.25
N SER A 131 6.66 4.73 6.32
CA SER A 131 8.07 5.05 6.13
C SER A 131 8.28 5.52 4.70
N ILE A 132 8.60 6.82 4.55
CA ILE A 132 8.94 7.42 3.26
C ILE A 132 10.46 7.39 3.09
N TYR A 133 10.95 6.70 2.07
CA TYR A 133 12.36 6.56 1.79
C TYR A 133 12.80 7.61 0.76
N GLU A 134 13.62 8.56 1.22
CA GLU A 134 14.06 9.69 0.41
C GLU A 134 14.86 9.25 -0.81
N GLY A 135 14.52 9.81 -1.98
CA GLY A 135 15.18 9.50 -3.24
C GLY A 135 14.87 8.11 -3.82
N MET A 136 14.02 7.34 -3.16
CA MET A 136 13.69 6.00 -3.65
C MET A 136 12.52 6.03 -4.65
N PHE A 137 12.54 5.01 -5.51
CA PHE A 137 11.61 4.77 -6.60
C PHE A 137 10.64 3.63 -6.27
N HIS A 138 9.67 3.42 -7.14
CA HIS A 138 8.62 2.42 -6.97
C HIS A 138 9.18 1.01 -6.74
N ILE A 139 8.69 0.35 -5.69
CA ILE A 139 9.13 -0.99 -5.22
C ILE A 139 10.65 -1.13 -5.07
N PHE A 140 11.35 -0.08 -4.61
CA PHE A 140 12.79 -0.10 -4.37
C PHE A 140 13.25 -1.25 -3.46
N GLN A 141 12.36 -1.81 -2.67
CA GLN A 141 12.61 -2.98 -1.83
C GLN A 141 13.09 -4.20 -2.64
N MET A 142 12.69 -4.30 -3.91
CA MET A 142 13.14 -5.36 -4.82
C MET A 142 14.64 -5.29 -5.15
N ALA A 143 15.28 -4.15 -4.93
CA ALA A 143 16.74 -4.03 -5.07
C ALA A 143 17.51 -4.84 -4.03
N ALA A 144 16.86 -5.37 -3.01
CA ALA A 144 17.38 -6.30 -2.01
C ALA A 144 18.71 -5.83 -1.42
N LYS A 145 19.82 -6.55 -1.69
CA LYS A 145 21.12 -6.25 -1.12
C LYS A 145 21.87 -5.12 -1.85
N MET A 146 21.40 -4.66 -3.00
CA MET A 146 22.09 -3.65 -3.81
C MET A 146 21.96 -2.24 -3.23
N LEU A 147 20.85 -1.93 -2.55
CA LEU A 147 20.62 -0.62 -1.95
C LEU A 147 20.55 -0.69 -0.42
N PRO A 148 21.24 0.24 0.28
CA PRO A 148 21.11 0.37 1.73
C PRO A 148 19.68 0.61 2.20
N GLU A 149 18.90 1.39 1.44
CA GLU A 149 17.50 1.71 1.68
C GLU A 149 16.64 0.45 1.66
N SER A 150 16.84 -0.40 0.67
CA SER A 150 16.14 -1.68 0.56
C SER A 150 16.45 -2.59 1.75
N LYS A 151 17.72 -2.68 2.18
CA LYS A 151 18.08 -3.44 3.38
C LYS A 151 17.37 -2.92 4.63
N ARG A 152 17.34 -1.59 4.81
CA ARG A 152 16.62 -0.96 5.95
C ARG A 152 15.13 -1.27 5.90
N ALA A 153 14.52 -1.22 4.73
CA ALA A 153 13.11 -1.53 4.54
C ALA A 153 12.79 -2.96 4.94
N TRP A 154 13.60 -3.94 4.52
CA TRP A 154 13.40 -5.33 4.92
C TRP A 154 13.62 -5.58 6.41
N VAL A 155 14.60 -4.91 7.05
CA VAL A 155 14.77 -4.96 8.52
C VAL A 155 13.56 -4.39 9.23
N GLU A 156 12.97 -3.32 8.72
CA GLU A 156 11.76 -2.72 9.28
C GLU A 156 10.56 -3.65 9.17
N ILE A 157 10.39 -4.31 8.01
CA ILE A 157 9.34 -5.33 7.81
C ILE A 157 9.51 -6.47 8.83
N GLY A 158 10.73 -7.00 8.98
CA GLY A 158 11.00 -8.06 9.95
C GLY A 158 10.60 -7.65 11.37
N LYS A 159 11.00 -6.46 11.83
CA LYS A 159 10.62 -5.94 13.16
C LYS A 159 9.11 -5.78 13.33
N PHE A 160 8.41 -5.35 12.29
CA PHE A 160 6.97 -5.20 12.32
C PHE A 160 6.28 -6.56 12.48
N ILE A 161 6.74 -7.57 11.73
CA ILE A 161 6.24 -8.94 11.81
C ILE A 161 6.52 -9.54 13.19
N ASP A 162 7.74 -9.37 13.71
CA ASP A 162 8.15 -9.89 15.02
C ASP A 162 7.27 -9.34 16.14
N VAL A 163 6.94 -8.05 16.11
CA VAL A 163 6.03 -7.45 17.10
C VAL A 163 4.63 -8.04 17.02
N LEU A 164 4.09 -8.27 15.84
CA LEU A 164 2.71 -8.76 15.67
C LEU A 164 2.53 -10.25 16.00
N LEU A 165 3.58 -11.04 15.85
CA LEU A 165 3.49 -12.49 16.06
C LEU A 165 3.96 -12.94 17.45
N ASN A 166 4.66 -12.07 18.20
CA ASN A 166 5.21 -12.39 19.52
C ASN A 166 4.55 -11.61 20.68
N ASP A 167 3.64 -10.68 20.39
CA ASP A 167 2.76 -10.00 21.35
C ASP A 167 1.40 -10.74 21.46
#